data_67a9a7e393a5a11a75d2b5752b0396f1
#
_entry.id   67a9a7e393a5a11a75d2b5752b0396f1
#
_cell.length_a   1.000
_cell.length_b   1.000
_cell.length_c   1.000
_cell.angle_alpha   90.00
_cell.angle_beta   90.00
_cell.angle_gamma   90.00
#
_symmetry.space_group_name_H-M   'P 1'
#
loop_
_entity.id
_entity.type
_entity.pdbx_description
1 polymer ?
#
loop_
_entity_poly.entity_id
_entity_poly.type
_entity_poly.pdbx_seq_one_letter_code
_entity_poly.pdbx_strand_id
1 'polypeptide(L)'
;MKDGQLHQVMTGCGYRYTRARNLPEKSILHSRERGAGYYTKEYATDAGNFNVALVIHPDPFTELPTAFIIEQPEQFKSCLMPHVALEGFLCYVEQMEADWDSNDLEATYKEVDAQIHQTLIDSVSAATQGVNDKRELEGEFAAYWRPSETLFLLSNASRGTTLKTSLAKLLKSDGTTRQEYITVEESSPEDSEAVMTKWLKQRYFPRTSLKEIPISTHYISVNPSRLAGMKWPPASFRDLLEWLEKSDHNARDRVIENIKAEGKKRYIFLFDVLNQDILAIYVEFNAQSVDFRRYRKSAKNSTVKLAAMLGGKSVCTEYQRLGVIRADIATLLSRNTRRKGAVSLSTKRIALIGCGTIGGYLAELLLRNGAG
;
A
#
# COMPACT_ATOMS: atom_id res chain seq x y z
N MET A 1 26.90 31.57 -6.85
CA MET A 1 26.58 31.93 -8.24
C MET A 1 25.36 31.15 -8.74
N LYS A 2 25.24 29.87 -8.41
CA LYS A 2 24.14 29.00 -8.87
C LYS A 2 22.75 29.35 -8.29
N ASP A 3 22.67 29.78 -7.03
CA ASP A 3 21.39 30.06 -6.37
C ASP A 3 20.63 31.25 -6.98
N GLY A 4 21.34 32.27 -7.44
CA GLY A 4 20.71 33.45 -8.08
C GLY A 4 20.12 33.14 -9.44
N GLN A 5 20.78 32.30 -10.24
CA GLN A 5 20.31 31.89 -11.56
C GLN A 5 19.07 31.00 -11.45
N LEU A 6 19.11 29.99 -10.58
CA LEU A 6 17.96 29.13 -10.32
C LEU A 6 16.74 29.95 -9.85
N HIS A 7 16.96 30.91 -8.93
CA HIS A 7 15.88 31.76 -8.44
C HIS A 7 15.23 32.58 -9.58
N GLN A 8 16.01 33.10 -10.52
CA GLN A 8 15.50 33.83 -11.68
C GLN A 8 14.66 32.92 -12.59
N VAL A 9 15.16 31.71 -12.89
CA VAL A 9 14.44 30.72 -13.68
C VAL A 9 13.10 30.37 -13.01
N MET A 10 13.12 30.01 -11.75
CA MET A 10 11.90 29.65 -11.00
C MET A 10 10.88 30.78 -10.97
N THR A 11 11.35 32.02 -10.74
CA THR A 11 10.47 33.18 -10.76
C THR A 11 9.91 33.44 -12.16
N GLY A 12 10.72 33.23 -13.20
CA GLY A 12 10.31 33.30 -14.60
C GLY A 12 9.21 32.27 -14.95
N CYS A 13 9.24 31.10 -14.34
CA CYS A 13 8.19 30.07 -14.45
C CYS A 13 6.96 30.36 -13.56
N GLY A 14 6.94 31.47 -12.82
CA GLY A 14 5.82 31.88 -11.99
C GLY A 14 5.81 31.29 -10.57
N TYR A 15 6.88 30.64 -10.15
CA TYR A 15 7.01 30.14 -8.77
C TYR A 15 7.39 31.25 -7.79
N ARG A 16 6.97 31.09 -6.53
CA ARG A 16 7.31 31.96 -5.42
C ARG A 16 8.16 31.19 -4.41
N TYR A 17 9.22 31.80 -3.93
CA TYR A 17 10.01 31.22 -2.85
C TYR A 17 9.27 31.36 -1.52
N THR A 18 8.94 30.23 -0.89
CA THR A 18 8.17 30.14 0.34
C THR A 18 8.98 29.42 1.41
N ARG A 19 9.13 30.02 2.58
CA ARG A 19 9.81 29.37 3.71
C ARG A 19 8.95 28.27 4.28
N ALA A 20 9.55 27.17 4.76
CA ALA A 20 8.84 26.01 5.33
C ALA A 20 7.77 26.41 6.37
N ARG A 21 8.08 27.37 7.27
CA ARG A 21 7.14 27.87 8.29
C ARG A 21 5.88 28.54 7.74
N ASN A 22 5.89 28.94 6.47
CA ASN A 22 4.76 29.60 5.82
C ASN A 22 3.93 28.62 4.97
N LEU A 23 4.32 27.35 4.92
CA LEU A 23 3.53 26.29 4.29
C LEU A 23 2.37 25.89 5.20
N PRO A 24 1.30 25.29 4.66
CA PRO A 24 0.21 24.73 5.46
C PRO A 24 0.74 23.73 6.51
N GLU A 25 0.28 23.84 7.76
CA GLU A 25 0.71 22.98 8.88
C GLU A 25 0.52 21.48 8.60
N LYS A 26 -0.47 21.15 7.78
CA LYS A 26 -0.77 19.76 7.39
C LYS A 26 0.16 19.20 6.32
N SER A 27 0.95 20.05 5.68
CA SER A 27 1.92 19.60 4.68
C SER A 27 3.09 18.88 5.36
N ILE A 28 3.52 17.77 4.78
CA ILE A 28 4.72 17.04 5.23
C ILE A 28 5.96 17.94 5.19
N LEU A 29 6.00 18.89 4.26
CA LEU A 29 7.12 19.80 4.08
C LEU A 29 7.23 20.82 5.21
N HIS A 30 6.12 21.14 5.90
CA HIS A 30 6.12 22.05 7.05
C HIS A 30 6.98 21.52 8.21
N SER A 31 7.01 20.22 8.40
CA SER A 31 7.71 19.56 9.51
C SER A 31 9.13 19.08 9.16
N ARG A 32 9.46 18.97 7.87
CA ARG A 32 10.69 18.32 7.42
C ARG A 32 11.97 19.09 7.73
N GLU A 33 11.99 20.42 7.56
CA GLU A 33 13.18 21.21 7.83
C GLU A 33 12.83 22.63 8.29
N ARG A 34 13.18 22.96 9.53
CA ARG A 34 13.01 24.30 10.08
C ARG A 34 14.06 25.25 9.45
N GLY A 35 13.78 25.88 8.37
CA GLY A 35 14.67 26.82 7.70
C GLY A 35 14.81 26.62 6.20
N ALA A 36 14.43 25.45 5.69
CA ALA A 36 14.33 25.22 4.26
C ALA A 36 13.28 26.11 3.60
N GLY A 37 13.50 26.44 2.36
CA GLY A 37 12.54 27.13 1.51
C GLY A 37 12.21 26.27 0.31
N TYR A 38 11.05 26.50 -0.23
CA TYR A 38 10.48 25.77 -1.34
C TYR A 38 10.00 26.75 -2.41
N TYR A 39 9.96 26.31 -3.65
CA TYR A 39 9.33 27.07 -4.71
C TYR A 39 7.88 26.59 -4.86
N THR A 40 6.92 27.48 -4.65
CA THR A 40 5.49 27.17 -4.67
C THR A 40 4.79 27.85 -5.83
N LYS A 41 3.83 27.16 -6.45
CA LYS A 41 3.00 27.66 -7.54
C LYS A 41 1.59 27.07 -7.46
N GLU A 42 0.61 27.89 -7.78
CA GLU A 42 -0.78 27.48 -7.92
C GLU A 42 -1.07 27.08 -9.36
N TYR A 43 -1.68 25.92 -9.54
CA TYR A 43 -2.12 25.38 -10.82
C TYR A 43 -3.63 25.28 -10.85
N ALA A 44 -4.25 25.89 -11.85
CA ALA A 44 -5.68 25.82 -12.08
C ALA A 44 -6.04 24.54 -12.86
N THR A 45 -7.07 23.85 -12.43
CA THR A 45 -7.69 22.73 -13.12
C THR A 45 -9.20 22.93 -13.19
N ASP A 46 -9.92 22.16 -14.02
CA ASP A 46 -11.38 22.25 -14.13
C ASP A 46 -12.10 21.95 -12.79
N ALA A 47 -11.43 21.29 -11.85
CA ALA A 47 -11.99 20.90 -10.56
C ALA A 47 -11.50 21.78 -9.39
N GLY A 48 -10.74 22.84 -9.67
CA GLY A 48 -10.21 23.78 -8.68
C GLY A 48 -8.69 23.88 -8.71
N ASN A 49 -8.15 24.66 -7.78
CA ASN A 49 -6.73 24.99 -7.76
C ASN A 49 -5.93 24.03 -6.87
N PHE A 50 -4.76 23.64 -7.36
CA PHE A 50 -3.77 22.88 -6.62
C PHE A 50 -2.55 23.76 -6.34
N ASN A 51 -2.11 23.81 -5.10
CA ASN A 51 -0.86 24.48 -4.74
C ASN A 51 0.25 23.44 -4.60
N VAL A 52 1.28 23.57 -5.42
CA VAL A 52 2.41 22.63 -5.49
C VAL A 52 3.67 23.30 -4.98
N ALA A 53 4.44 22.58 -4.17
CA ALA A 53 5.76 22.96 -3.72
C ALA A 53 6.83 22.07 -4.35
N LEU A 54 7.89 22.67 -4.87
CA LEU A 54 9.05 21.98 -5.38
C LEU A 54 10.16 21.96 -4.33
N VAL A 55 10.66 20.75 -4.08
CA VAL A 55 11.90 20.51 -3.32
C VAL A 55 13.02 20.39 -4.34
N ILE A 56 13.88 21.40 -4.36
CA ILE A 56 15.03 21.42 -5.26
C ILE A 56 16.15 20.58 -4.64
N HIS A 57 16.75 19.71 -5.44
CA HIS A 57 17.93 18.97 -5.02
C HIS A 57 19.09 19.93 -4.75
N PRO A 58 19.97 19.66 -3.74
CA PRO A 58 21.15 20.50 -3.46
C PRO A 58 22.05 20.74 -4.67
N ASP A 59 22.10 19.78 -5.59
CA ASP A 59 22.70 19.93 -6.91
C ASP A 59 21.62 19.82 -7.99
N PRO A 60 21.05 20.96 -8.45
CA PRO A 60 19.97 20.98 -9.43
C PRO A 60 20.39 20.56 -10.85
N PHE A 61 21.66 20.24 -11.05
CA PHE A 61 22.19 19.72 -12.33
C PHE A 61 22.25 18.20 -12.38
N THR A 62 21.95 17.52 -11.28
CA THR A 62 22.01 16.04 -11.19
C THR A 62 20.64 15.39 -11.07
N GLU A 63 19.68 16.08 -10.48
CA GLU A 63 18.35 15.56 -10.27
C GLU A 63 17.26 16.62 -10.51
N LEU A 64 16.15 16.21 -11.11
CA LEU A 64 14.97 17.03 -11.25
C LEU A 64 14.30 17.28 -9.89
N PRO A 65 13.55 18.39 -9.71
CA PRO A 65 12.90 18.69 -8.44
C PRO A 65 11.83 17.67 -8.09
N THR A 66 11.64 17.44 -6.80
CA THR A 66 10.54 16.64 -6.30
C THR A 66 9.32 17.55 -6.07
N ALA A 67 8.15 17.18 -6.61
CA ALA A 67 6.92 17.95 -6.48
C ALA A 67 6.02 17.41 -5.37
N PHE A 68 5.43 18.30 -4.58
CA PHE A 68 4.45 17.96 -3.55
C PHE A 68 3.23 18.86 -3.65
N ILE A 69 2.06 18.28 -3.68
CA ILE A 69 0.80 18.99 -3.52
C ILE A 69 0.67 19.38 -2.04
N ILE A 70 0.68 20.68 -1.74
CA ILE A 70 0.55 21.20 -0.38
C ILE A 70 -0.87 21.65 -0.04
N GLU A 71 -1.66 22.00 -1.06
CA GLU A 71 -3.08 22.27 -0.96
C GLU A 71 -3.80 21.74 -2.20
N GLN A 72 -5.00 21.20 -2.00
CA GLN A 72 -5.84 20.65 -3.07
C GLN A 72 -7.32 20.89 -2.76
N PRO A 73 -8.20 20.87 -3.79
CA PRO A 73 -9.64 20.97 -3.58
C PRO A 73 -10.17 19.91 -2.63
N GLU A 74 -11.17 20.29 -1.80
CA GLU A 74 -11.68 19.43 -0.72
C GLU A 74 -12.16 18.06 -1.20
N GLN A 75 -12.75 17.99 -2.40
CA GLN A 75 -13.25 16.75 -2.98
C GLN A 75 -12.16 15.71 -3.26
N PHE A 76 -10.91 16.11 -3.40
CA PHE A 76 -9.79 15.20 -3.63
C PHE A 76 -9.02 14.82 -2.36
N LYS A 77 -9.32 15.47 -1.24
CA LYS A 77 -8.68 15.10 0.03
C LYS A 77 -9.01 13.66 0.40
N SER A 78 -7.98 12.87 0.62
CA SER A 78 -8.09 11.43 0.91
C SER A 78 -8.73 10.59 -0.21
N CYS A 79 -8.74 11.09 -1.45
CA CYS A 79 -9.09 10.32 -2.64
C CYS A 79 -7.86 9.67 -3.25
N LEU A 80 -8.07 8.52 -3.87
CA LEU A 80 -7.06 7.90 -4.73
C LEU A 80 -7.02 8.68 -6.05
N MET A 81 -5.89 9.27 -6.35
CA MET A 81 -5.62 9.96 -7.61
C MET A 81 -4.39 9.34 -8.25
N PRO A 82 -4.41 9.03 -9.57
CA PRO A 82 -3.19 8.62 -10.27
C PRO A 82 -2.07 9.65 -10.12
N HIS A 83 -0.84 9.19 -10.04
CA HIS A 83 0.37 10.01 -9.90
C HIS A 83 0.47 10.84 -8.61
N VAL A 84 -0.49 10.72 -7.70
CA VAL A 84 -0.48 11.41 -6.41
C VAL A 84 -0.36 10.39 -5.30
N ALA A 85 0.81 10.31 -4.67
CA ALA A 85 1.01 9.45 -3.51
C ALA A 85 0.51 10.11 -2.22
N LEU A 86 0.40 9.31 -1.15
CA LEU A 86 0.14 9.83 0.19
C LEU A 86 1.15 10.92 0.55
N GLU A 87 0.69 11.89 1.33
CA GLU A 87 1.48 13.08 1.71
C GLU A 87 1.64 14.11 0.59
N GLY A 88 0.95 13.91 -0.54
CA GLY A 88 0.92 14.85 -1.65
C GLY A 88 2.11 14.75 -2.61
N PHE A 89 2.96 13.71 -2.50
CA PHE A 89 4.01 13.51 -3.51
C PHE A 89 3.37 13.34 -4.88
N LEU A 90 3.79 14.17 -5.85
CA LEU A 90 3.33 14.15 -7.24
C LEU A 90 4.40 13.52 -8.13
N CYS A 91 4.10 12.35 -8.68
CA CYS A 91 4.95 11.65 -9.64
C CYS A 91 4.68 12.20 -11.05
N TYR A 92 5.31 13.32 -11.40
CA TYR A 92 5.14 13.97 -12.70
C TYR A 92 6.14 13.48 -13.75
N VAL A 93 7.16 12.76 -13.31
CA VAL A 93 8.21 12.20 -14.17
C VAL A 93 8.85 11.00 -13.51
N GLU A 94 9.23 9.98 -14.29
CA GLU A 94 10.10 8.90 -13.84
C GLU A 94 11.55 9.38 -13.93
N GLN A 95 12.12 9.78 -12.78
CA GLN A 95 13.42 10.46 -12.73
C GLN A 95 14.57 9.64 -13.33
N MET A 96 14.49 8.32 -13.24
CA MET A 96 15.54 7.42 -13.77
C MET A 96 15.49 7.26 -15.29
N GLU A 97 14.37 7.63 -15.91
CA GLU A 97 14.13 7.52 -17.36
C GLU A 97 14.04 8.89 -18.05
N ALA A 98 14.04 9.97 -17.26
CA ALA A 98 13.92 11.33 -17.78
C ALA A 98 15.19 11.74 -18.51
N ASP A 99 15.04 12.15 -19.78
CA ASP A 99 16.08 12.81 -20.55
C ASP A 99 15.88 14.33 -20.46
N TRP A 100 16.86 15.04 -19.91
CA TRP A 100 16.82 16.48 -19.71
C TRP A 100 18.18 17.14 -19.82
N ASP A 101 18.23 18.41 -20.26
CA ASP A 101 19.50 19.12 -20.44
C ASP A 101 19.88 19.89 -19.17
N SER A 102 20.88 19.36 -18.46
CA SER A 102 21.43 20.02 -17.28
C SER A 102 22.15 21.36 -17.56
N ASN A 103 22.46 21.66 -18.84
CA ASN A 103 23.08 22.93 -19.23
C ASN A 103 22.05 24.01 -19.54
N ASP A 104 20.80 23.65 -19.85
CA ASP A 104 19.70 24.58 -20.07
C ASP A 104 18.62 24.43 -18.99
N LEU A 105 18.91 24.99 -17.81
CA LEU A 105 17.96 24.94 -16.69
C LEU A 105 16.65 25.69 -16.98
N GLU A 106 16.68 26.72 -17.83
CA GLU A 106 15.48 27.50 -18.13
C GLU A 106 14.49 26.65 -18.95
N ALA A 107 14.97 26.00 -20.02
CA ALA A 107 14.13 25.10 -20.80
C ALA A 107 13.65 23.89 -19.94
N THR A 108 14.56 23.28 -19.18
CA THR A 108 14.24 22.13 -18.30
C THR A 108 13.14 22.50 -17.29
N TYR A 109 13.24 23.61 -16.58
CA TYR A 109 12.23 23.96 -15.57
C TYR A 109 10.92 24.45 -16.17
N LYS A 110 10.91 24.99 -17.38
CA LYS A 110 9.67 25.25 -18.15
C LYS A 110 8.96 23.94 -18.52
N GLU A 111 9.72 22.93 -18.91
CA GLU A 111 9.16 21.60 -19.23
C GLU A 111 8.66 20.92 -17.96
N VAL A 112 9.40 20.96 -16.86
CA VAL A 112 8.95 20.48 -15.54
C VAL A 112 7.64 21.12 -15.13
N ASP A 113 7.51 22.45 -15.29
CA ASP A 113 6.30 23.18 -14.96
C ASP A 113 5.11 22.74 -15.82
N ALA A 114 5.32 22.58 -17.13
CA ALA A 114 4.29 22.08 -18.03
C ALA A 114 3.87 20.66 -17.70
N GLN A 115 4.83 19.78 -17.41
CA GLN A 115 4.58 18.38 -17.07
C GLN A 115 3.82 18.24 -15.74
N ILE A 116 4.16 19.03 -14.72
CA ILE A 116 3.40 19.09 -13.46
C ILE A 116 1.94 19.47 -13.72
N HIS A 117 1.72 20.51 -14.52
CA HIS A 117 0.37 20.96 -14.85
C HIS A 117 -0.42 19.89 -15.59
N GLN A 118 0.20 19.27 -16.60
CA GLN A 118 -0.45 18.19 -17.36
C GLN A 118 -0.80 17.00 -16.47
N THR A 119 0.14 16.57 -15.61
CA THR A 119 -0.08 15.47 -14.67
C THR A 119 -1.24 15.76 -13.71
N LEU A 120 -1.39 17.01 -13.25
CA LEU A 120 -2.53 17.39 -12.40
C LEU A 120 -3.86 17.33 -13.18
N ILE A 121 -3.89 17.80 -14.42
CA ILE A 121 -5.08 17.73 -15.29
C ILE A 121 -5.49 16.27 -15.49
N ASP A 122 -4.55 15.40 -15.83
CA ASP A 122 -4.79 13.99 -16.09
C ASP A 122 -5.25 13.27 -14.81
N SER A 123 -4.62 13.54 -13.67
CA SER A 123 -5.00 13.00 -12.35
C SER A 123 -6.42 13.41 -11.95
N VAL A 124 -6.78 14.68 -12.15
CA VAL A 124 -8.13 15.21 -11.90
C VAL A 124 -9.16 14.57 -12.82
N SER A 125 -8.85 14.46 -14.11
CA SER A 125 -9.72 13.82 -15.09
C SER A 125 -9.97 12.36 -14.73
N ALA A 126 -8.93 11.60 -14.46
CA ALA A 126 -9.03 10.21 -14.05
C ALA A 126 -9.83 10.03 -12.74
N ALA A 127 -9.59 10.88 -11.73
CA ALA A 127 -10.33 10.83 -10.47
C ALA A 127 -11.82 11.16 -10.65
N THR A 128 -12.14 12.11 -11.54
CA THR A 128 -13.52 12.52 -11.82
C THR A 128 -14.26 11.45 -12.61
N GLN A 129 -13.63 10.88 -13.62
CA GLN A 129 -14.22 9.84 -14.48
C GLN A 129 -14.21 8.46 -13.81
N GLY A 130 -13.41 8.25 -12.76
CA GLY A 130 -13.31 6.99 -12.05
C GLY A 130 -12.54 5.93 -12.85
N VAL A 131 -11.51 6.34 -13.57
CA VAL A 131 -10.69 5.45 -14.40
C VAL A 131 -10.08 4.32 -13.55
N ASN A 132 -10.14 3.10 -14.09
CA ASN A 132 -9.56 1.88 -13.51
C ASN A 132 -8.37 1.39 -14.32
N ASP A 133 -7.64 2.25 -15.01
CA ASP A 133 -6.46 1.79 -15.71
C ASP A 133 -5.45 1.26 -14.69
N LYS A 134 -5.16 -0.03 -14.81
CA LYS A 134 -4.23 -0.72 -13.91
C LYS A 134 -2.84 -0.10 -13.97
N ARG A 135 -2.45 0.46 -15.11
CA ARG A 135 -1.14 1.07 -15.30
C ARG A 135 -1.02 2.39 -14.55
N GLU A 136 -2.09 3.18 -14.60
CA GLU A 136 -2.15 4.50 -13.96
C GLU A 136 -2.18 4.42 -12.43
N LEU A 137 -2.63 3.28 -11.88
CA LEU A 137 -2.77 3.07 -10.44
C LEU A 137 -1.77 2.03 -9.89
N GLU A 138 -0.88 1.49 -10.74
CA GLU A 138 0.11 0.51 -10.33
C GLU A 138 1.13 1.15 -9.39
N GLY A 139 1.18 0.62 -8.19
CA GLY A 139 2.07 1.13 -7.13
C GLY A 139 1.43 2.14 -6.19
N GLU A 140 0.65 3.11 -6.67
CA GLU A 140 0.02 4.09 -5.78
C GLU A 140 -1.02 3.44 -4.89
N PHE A 141 -1.83 2.53 -5.42
CA PHE A 141 -2.88 1.87 -4.67
C PHE A 141 -2.34 1.15 -3.43
N ALA A 142 -1.26 0.40 -3.59
CA ALA A 142 -0.59 -0.28 -2.48
C ALA A 142 0.13 0.71 -1.55
N ALA A 143 0.75 1.76 -2.09
CA ALA A 143 1.45 2.78 -1.31
C ALA A 143 0.51 3.53 -0.34
N TYR A 144 -0.73 3.78 -0.75
CA TYR A 144 -1.75 4.40 0.13
C TYR A 144 -2.19 3.50 1.29
N TRP A 145 -1.96 2.19 1.21
CA TRP A 145 -2.49 1.26 2.22
C TRP A 145 -1.96 1.51 3.63
N ARG A 146 -0.71 1.91 3.79
CA ARG A 146 -0.04 2.21 5.08
C ARG A 146 -0.45 1.25 6.20
N PRO A 147 0.04 0.02 6.18
CA PRO A 147 -0.33 -0.97 7.18
C PRO A 147 0.26 -0.62 8.54
N SER A 148 -0.51 -0.90 9.60
CA SER A 148 -0.04 -0.76 10.99
C SER A 148 0.75 -1.98 11.46
N GLU A 149 0.41 -3.17 10.93
CA GLU A 149 1.00 -4.45 11.29
C GLU A 149 1.31 -5.29 10.05
N THR A 150 2.02 -6.39 10.22
CA THR A 150 2.45 -7.26 9.13
C THR A 150 1.77 -8.62 9.19
N LEU A 151 1.36 -9.11 8.03
CA LEU A 151 0.90 -10.48 7.81
C LEU A 151 1.86 -11.19 6.85
N PHE A 152 2.37 -12.35 7.26
CA PHE A 152 3.16 -13.23 6.41
C PHE A 152 2.29 -14.33 5.84
N LEU A 153 2.18 -14.36 4.52
CA LEU A 153 1.46 -15.38 3.77
C LEU A 153 2.46 -16.43 3.28
N LEU A 154 2.45 -17.61 3.90
CA LEU A 154 3.42 -18.68 3.65
C LEU A 154 2.98 -19.66 2.55
N SER A 155 1.74 -19.55 2.07
CA SER A 155 1.20 -20.39 0.99
C SER A 155 0.59 -19.53 -0.10
N ASN A 156 0.41 -20.11 -1.27
CA ASN A 156 -0.24 -19.42 -2.37
C ASN A 156 -1.77 -19.40 -2.14
N ALA A 157 -2.27 -18.35 -1.50
CA ALA A 157 -3.70 -18.19 -1.28
C ALA A 157 -4.42 -17.89 -2.60
N SER A 158 -5.52 -18.58 -2.84
CA SER A 158 -6.40 -18.39 -3.99
C SER A 158 -7.87 -18.51 -3.57
N ARG A 159 -8.77 -18.27 -4.50
CA ARG A 159 -10.20 -18.43 -4.25
C ARG A 159 -10.54 -19.88 -3.88
N GLY A 160 -11.20 -20.06 -2.75
CA GLY A 160 -11.60 -21.37 -2.24
C GLY A 160 -10.57 -22.06 -1.35
N THR A 161 -9.40 -21.45 -1.15
CA THR A 161 -8.39 -21.95 -0.21
C THR A 161 -8.86 -21.72 1.23
N THR A 162 -8.86 -22.75 2.06
CA THR A 162 -9.05 -22.61 3.51
C THR A 162 -7.73 -22.14 4.12
N LEU A 163 -7.79 -21.07 4.89
CA LEU A 163 -6.62 -20.44 5.48
C LEU A 163 -6.66 -20.51 7.00
N LYS A 164 -5.52 -20.84 7.61
CA LYS A 164 -5.32 -20.78 9.05
C LYS A 164 -4.35 -19.64 9.38
N THR A 165 -4.71 -18.79 10.34
CA THR A 165 -3.86 -17.70 10.79
C THR A 165 -3.59 -17.81 12.28
N SER A 166 -2.33 -17.61 12.65
CA SER A 166 -1.87 -17.52 14.03
C SER A 166 -1.20 -16.17 14.29
N LEU A 167 -1.29 -15.68 15.51
CA LEU A 167 -0.64 -14.46 15.97
C LEU A 167 0.69 -14.79 16.64
N ALA A 168 1.78 -14.26 16.11
CA ALA A 168 3.09 -14.31 16.74
C ALA A 168 3.33 -13.04 17.55
N LYS A 169 3.72 -13.19 18.81
CA LYS A 169 4.20 -12.10 19.67
C LYS A 169 5.72 -12.17 19.73
N LEU A 170 6.35 -11.13 19.23
CA LEU A 170 7.79 -10.98 19.19
C LEU A 170 8.22 -9.96 20.25
N LEU A 171 9.09 -10.38 21.17
CA LEU A 171 9.70 -9.48 22.12
C LEU A 171 10.91 -8.81 21.47
N LYS A 172 10.89 -7.50 21.32
CA LYS A 172 12.02 -6.73 20.82
C LYS A 172 13.10 -6.56 21.89
N SER A 173 14.30 -6.18 21.46
CA SER A 173 15.44 -5.91 22.35
C SER A 173 15.19 -4.75 23.32
N ASP A 174 14.31 -3.81 22.98
CA ASP A 174 13.87 -2.68 23.80
C ASP A 174 12.77 -3.03 24.81
N GLY A 175 12.38 -4.32 24.90
CA GLY A 175 11.30 -4.79 25.77
C GLY A 175 9.89 -4.58 25.22
N THR A 176 9.74 -3.90 24.07
CA THR A 176 8.44 -3.76 23.42
C THR A 176 8.02 -5.04 22.70
N THR A 177 6.73 -5.26 22.56
CA THR A 177 6.20 -6.41 21.79
C THR A 177 5.73 -5.94 20.42
N ARG A 178 6.15 -6.67 19.38
CA ARG A 178 5.58 -6.57 18.03
C ARG A 178 4.63 -7.73 17.80
N GLN A 179 3.54 -7.48 17.12
CA GLN A 179 2.60 -8.51 16.70
C GLN A 179 2.77 -8.74 15.20
N GLU A 180 2.80 -10.01 14.81
CA GLU A 180 2.82 -10.40 13.39
C GLU A 180 1.82 -11.52 13.17
N TYR A 181 1.09 -11.44 12.07
CA TYR A 181 0.15 -12.49 11.67
C TYR A 181 0.84 -13.44 10.70
N ILE A 182 0.63 -14.73 10.87
CA ILE A 182 1.19 -15.77 10.00
C ILE A 182 0.04 -16.58 9.46
N THR A 183 -0.10 -16.61 8.14
CA THR A 183 -1.18 -17.29 7.44
C THR A 183 -0.63 -18.38 6.54
N VAL A 184 -1.21 -19.56 6.63
CA VAL A 184 -0.90 -20.71 5.78
C VAL A 184 -2.21 -21.31 5.22
N GLU A 185 -2.10 -22.07 4.14
CA GLU A 185 -3.17 -22.96 3.70
C GLU A 185 -3.38 -24.08 4.71
N GLU A 186 -4.62 -24.35 5.06
CA GLU A 186 -4.98 -25.40 5.99
C GLU A 186 -5.09 -26.73 5.25
N SER A 187 -3.98 -27.47 5.13
CA SER A 187 -3.98 -28.85 4.64
C SER A 187 -4.36 -29.84 5.73
N SER A 188 -3.77 -29.70 6.93
CA SER A 188 -4.23 -30.27 8.18
C SER A 188 -3.88 -29.29 9.32
N PRO A 189 -4.57 -29.35 10.49
CA PRO A 189 -4.24 -28.48 11.62
C PRO A 189 -2.79 -28.67 12.11
N GLU A 190 -2.32 -29.89 12.18
CA GLU A 190 -0.98 -30.26 12.65
C GLU A 190 0.12 -29.80 11.68
N ASP A 191 -0.09 -30.01 10.38
CA ASP A 191 0.85 -29.57 9.35
C ASP A 191 0.95 -28.04 9.30
N SER A 192 -0.18 -27.34 9.41
CA SER A 192 -0.22 -25.88 9.40
C SER A 192 0.55 -25.27 10.56
N GLU A 193 0.42 -25.85 11.77
CA GLU A 193 1.15 -25.38 12.95
C GLU A 193 2.65 -25.68 12.86
N ALA A 194 3.01 -26.88 12.34
CA ALA A 194 4.40 -27.24 12.10
C ALA A 194 5.09 -26.30 11.10
N VAL A 195 4.42 -25.93 10.01
CA VAL A 195 4.92 -24.98 9.01
C VAL A 195 5.14 -23.62 9.62
N MET A 196 4.16 -23.08 10.36
CA MET A 196 4.27 -21.78 11.03
C MET A 196 5.39 -21.76 12.06
N THR A 197 5.50 -22.80 12.88
CA THR A 197 6.53 -22.94 13.91
C THR A 197 7.93 -23.03 13.30
N LYS A 198 8.09 -23.84 12.22
CA LYS A 198 9.35 -23.94 11.49
C LYS A 198 9.77 -22.61 10.93
N TRP A 199 8.86 -21.87 10.28
CA TRP A 199 9.11 -20.57 9.71
C TRP A 199 9.52 -19.55 10.77
N LEU A 200 8.85 -19.51 11.92
CA LEU A 200 9.23 -18.64 13.05
C LEU A 200 10.62 -18.94 13.60
N LYS A 201 10.94 -20.23 13.79
CA LYS A 201 12.27 -20.64 14.25
C LYS A 201 13.39 -20.24 13.31
N GLN A 202 13.13 -20.25 12.00
CA GLN A 202 14.11 -19.84 10.98
C GLN A 202 14.30 -18.32 10.93
N ARG A 203 13.25 -17.56 11.21
CA ARG A 203 13.26 -16.10 11.10
C ARG A 203 13.65 -15.41 12.39
N TYR A 204 13.26 -15.95 13.54
CA TYR A 204 13.47 -15.37 14.84
C TYR A 204 14.07 -16.40 15.79
N PHE A 205 15.02 -15.96 16.63
CA PHE A 205 15.60 -16.81 17.65
C PHE A 205 14.56 -17.26 18.69
N PRO A 206 14.86 -18.28 19.55
CA PRO A 206 13.91 -19.14 20.27
C PRO A 206 12.99 -18.47 21.31
N ARG A 207 12.87 -17.15 21.32
CA ARG A 207 12.02 -16.41 22.27
C ARG A 207 10.63 -16.02 21.72
N THR A 208 10.20 -16.63 20.62
CA THR A 208 8.90 -16.36 20.02
C THR A 208 7.89 -17.42 20.40
N SER A 209 6.72 -17.00 20.84
CA SER A 209 5.58 -17.90 21.06
C SER A 209 4.47 -17.59 20.05
N LEU A 210 3.91 -18.65 19.48
CA LEU A 210 2.64 -18.57 18.78
C LEU A 210 1.53 -18.49 19.81
N LYS A 211 0.66 -17.51 19.68
CA LYS A 211 -0.58 -17.46 20.42
C LYS A 211 -1.70 -17.95 19.52
N GLU A 212 -2.28 -19.08 19.85
CA GLU A 212 -3.50 -19.52 19.21
C GLU A 212 -4.65 -18.58 19.64
N ILE A 213 -4.98 -17.67 18.72
CA ILE A 213 -6.19 -16.89 18.81
C ILE A 213 -7.06 -17.35 17.63
N PRO A 214 -8.29 -17.80 17.87
CA PRO A 214 -9.15 -18.24 16.79
C PRO A 214 -9.50 -17.05 15.88
N ILE A 215 -8.86 -16.98 14.73
CA ILE A 215 -9.07 -15.97 13.69
C ILE A 215 -9.58 -16.69 12.45
N SER A 216 -10.71 -16.26 11.93
CA SER A 216 -11.19 -16.72 10.61
C SER A 216 -10.54 -15.91 9.52
N THR A 217 -9.95 -16.59 8.56
CA THR A 217 -9.21 -15.94 7.47
C THR A 217 -9.84 -16.30 6.13
N HIS A 218 -10.17 -15.27 5.36
CA HIS A 218 -10.85 -15.41 4.08
C HIS A 218 -10.09 -14.67 2.97
N TYR A 219 -10.00 -15.31 1.81
CA TYR A 219 -9.48 -14.71 0.59
C TYR A 219 -10.63 -14.19 -0.27
N ILE A 220 -10.60 -12.92 -0.62
CA ILE A 220 -11.63 -12.21 -1.38
C ILE A 220 -10.99 -11.57 -2.61
N SER A 221 -11.32 -12.06 -3.79
CA SER A 221 -10.96 -11.38 -5.03
C SER A 221 -11.85 -10.15 -5.21
N VAL A 222 -11.26 -9.02 -5.48
CA VAL A 222 -11.93 -7.72 -5.67
C VAL A 222 -11.65 -7.22 -7.09
N ASN A 223 -12.71 -7.05 -7.86
CA ASN A 223 -12.64 -6.49 -9.21
C ASN A 223 -13.40 -5.17 -9.24
N PRO A 224 -12.75 -4.08 -8.81
CA PRO A 224 -13.45 -2.81 -8.67
C PRO A 224 -13.87 -2.25 -10.01
N SER A 225 -15.11 -1.77 -10.08
CA SER A 225 -15.63 -1.04 -11.23
C SER A 225 -15.09 0.40 -11.29
N ARG A 226 -14.65 0.92 -10.15
CA ARG A 226 -14.06 2.25 -9.99
C ARG A 226 -13.03 2.24 -8.86
N LEU A 227 -11.88 2.89 -9.07
CA LEU A 227 -10.84 3.11 -8.05
C LEU A 227 -10.52 4.59 -7.88
N ALA A 228 -10.15 5.26 -8.97
CA ALA A 228 -9.80 6.67 -8.93
C ALA A 228 -10.96 7.53 -8.41
N GLY A 229 -10.66 8.57 -7.66
CA GLY A 229 -11.64 9.47 -7.05
C GLY A 229 -12.39 8.91 -5.85
N MET A 230 -12.11 7.68 -5.42
CA MET A 230 -12.70 7.11 -4.20
C MET A 230 -11.85 7.41 -2.98
N LYS A 231 -12.51 7.57 -1.81
CA LYS A 231 -11.81 7.70 -0.54
C LYS A 231 -11.00 6.44 -0.26
N TRP A 232 -9.69 6.63 -0.13
CA TRP A 232 -8.74 5.55 0.07
C TRP A 232 -7.54 6.01 0.92
N PRO A 233 -6.97 5.20 1.81
CA PRO A 233 -7.46 3.89 2.23
C PRO A 233 -8.62 4.01 3.23
N PRO A 234 -9.47 2.96 3.38
CA PRO A 234 -10.53 2.95 4.37
C PRO A 234 -9.94 3.03 5.79
N ALA A 235 -10.47 3.94 6.61
CA ALA A 235 -10.03 4.19 7.97
C ALA A 235 -10.77 3.33 9.03
N SER A 236 -11.88 2.72 8.64
CA SER A 236 -12.72 1.88 9.49
C SER A 236 -13.35 0.75 8.69
N PHE A 237 -13.91 -0.24 9.39
CA PHE A 237 -14.65 -1.31 8.73
C PHE A 237 -15.90 -0.80 8.00
N ARG A 238 -16.52 0.27 8.49
CA ARG A 238 -17.60 0.97 7.77
C ARG A 238 -17.11 1.54 6.45
N ASP A 239 -15.99 2.29 6.47
CA ASP A 239 -15.44 2.88 5.26
C ASP A 239 -15.06 1.80 4.23
N LEU A 240 -14.56 0.64 4.70
CA LEU A 240 -14.28 -0.51 3.85
C LEU A 240 -15.54 -1.07 3.19
N LEU A 241 -16.62 -1.27 3.96
CA LEU A 241 -17.88 -1.76 3.42
C LEU A 241 -18.50 -0.77 2.42
N GLU A 242 -18.39 0.54 2.69
CA GLU A 242 -18.84 1.59 1.78
C GLU A 242 -18.01 1.64 0.50
N TRP A 243 -16.69 1.44 0.63
CA TRP A 243 -15.80 1.35 -0.53
C TRP A 243 -16.13 0.12 -1.39
N LEU A 244 -16.28 -1.06 -0.77
CA LEU A 244 -16.67 -2.28 -1.48
C LEU A 244 -18.07 -2.15 -2.11
N GLU A 245 -19.02 -1.50 -1.44
CA GLU A 245 -20.36 -1.26 -2.01
C GLU A 245 -20.30 -0.52 -3.34
N LYS A 246 -19.43 0.48 -3.42
CA LYS A 246 -19.30 1.35 -4.60
C LYS A 246 -18.38 0.76 -5.67
N SER A 247 -17.37 -0.04 -5.27
CA SER A 247 -16.36 -0.58 -6.18
C SER A 247 -16.65 -2.01 -6.64
N ASP A 248 -17.00 -2.91 -5.73
CA ASP A 248 -17.33 -4.31 -5.99
C ASP A 248 -18.35 -4.84 -4.98
N HIS A 249 -19.63 -4.66 -5.28
CA HIS A 249 -20.74 -5.11 -4.43
C HIS A 249 -20.69 -6.60 -4.10
N ASN A 250 -20.25 -7.43 -5.06
CA ASN A 250 -20.13 -8.87 -4.83
C ASN A 250 -19.04 -9.21 -3.81
N ALA A 251 -17.94 -8.46 -3.81
CA ALA A 251 -16.88 -8.63 -2.80
C ALA A 251 -17.39 -8.23 -1.42
N ARG A 252 -18.16 -7.12 -1.31
CA ARG A 252 -18.82 -6.74 -0.05
C ARG A 252 -19.72 -7.84 0.48
N ASP A 253 -20.57 -8.38 -0.37
CA ASP A 253 -21.53 -9.41 0.03
C ASP A 253 -20.79 -10.67 0.51
N ARG A 254 -19.71 -11.07 -0.15
CA ARG A 254 -18.84 -12.18 0.32
C ARG A 254 -18.27 -11.94 1.71
N VAL A 255 -17.80 -10.72 2.00
CA VAL A 255 -17.31 -10.37 3.34
C VAL A 255 -18.40 -10.59 4.39
N ILE A 256 -19.60 -10.06 4.13
CA ILE A 256 -20.72 -10.12 5.06
C ILE A 256 -21.24 -11.55 5.21
N GLU A 257 -21.32 -12.32 4.14
CA GLU A 257 -21.74 -13.72 4.17
C GLU A 257 -20.78 -14.61 4.96
N ASN A 258 -19.46 -14.41 4.82
CA ASN A 258 -18.47 -15.12 5.64
C ASN A 258 -18.65 -14.81 7.13
N ILE A 259 -18.82 -13.54 7.49
CA ILE A 259 -19.09 -13.14 8.89
C ILE A 259 -20.39 -13.76 9.39
N LYS A 260 -21.45 -13.71 8.57
CA LYS A 260 -22.77 -14.27 8.89
C LYS A 260 -22.73 -15.79 9.09
N ALA A 261 -22.03 -16.50 8.20
CA ALA A 261 -21.94 -17.96 8.22
C ALA A 261 -21.22 -18.47 9.47
N GLU A 262 -20.10 -17.86 9.81
CA GLU A 262 -19.26 -18.33 10.91
C GLU A 262 -19.62 -17.72 12.27
N GLY A 263 -19.98 -16.45 12.31
CA GLY A 263 -20.34 -15.74 13.55
C GLY A 263 -19.22 -15.71 14.57
N LYS A 264 -17.99 -15.66 14.12
CA LYS A 264 -16.82 -15.56 15.00
C LYS A 264 -16.55 -14.12 15.43
N LYS A 265 -15.66 -13.96 16.39
CA LYS A 265 -15.29 -12.64 16.93
C LYS A 265 -14.23 -11.94 16.08
N ARG A 266 -13.29 -12.69 15.48
CA ARG A 266 -12.11 -12.16 14.81
C ARG A 266 -12.00 -12.69 13.40
N TYR A 267 -11.70 -11.78 12.48
CA TYR A 267 -11.52 -12.10 11.07
C TYR A 267 -10.28 -11.42 10.50
N ILE A 268 -9.67 -12.09 9.54
CA ILE A 268 -8.73 -11.50 8.59
C ILE A 268 -9.32 -11.69 7.20
N PHE A 269 -9.40 -10.61 6.44
CA PHE A 269 -9.76 -10.65 5.03
C PHE A 269 -8.56 -10.28 4.20
N LEU A 270 -8.16 -11.17 3.30
CA LEU A 270 -7.14 -10.97 2.29
C LEU A 270 -7.85 -10.53 1.00
N PHE A 271 -7.66 -9.31 0.59
CA PHE A 271 -8.25 -8.76 -0.63
C PHE A 271 -7.21 -8.80 -1.75
N ASP A 272 -7.48 -9.61 -2.76
CA ASP A 272 -6.73 -9.60 -4.01
C ASP A 272 -7.38 -8.60 -4.95
N VAL A 273 -6.77 -7.43 -5.06
CA VAL A 273 -7.29 -6.34 -5.87
C VAL A 273 -6.65 -6.39 -7.25
N LEU A 274 -7.47 -6.55 -8.28
CA LEU A 274 -7.05 -6.59 -9.68
C LEU A 274 -6.03 -7.70 -10.02
N ASN A 275 -5.88 -8.72 -9.17
CA ASN A 275 -4.84 -9.76 -9.25
C ASN A 275 -3.39 -9.20 -9.21
N GLN A 276 -3.19 -8.08 -8.56
CA GLN A 276 -1.88 -7.43 -8.43
C GLN A 276 -1.39 -7.44 -6.99
N ASP A 277 -2.15 -6.81 -6.09
CA ASP A 277 -1.77 -6.62 -4.70
C ASP A 277 -2.72 -7.32 -3.76
N ILE A 278 -2.16 -8.04 -2.79
CA ILE A 278 -2.95 -8.60 -1.69
C ILE A 278 -2.88 -7.61 -0.54
N LEU A 279 -4.04 -7.03 -0.22
CA LEU A 279 -4.22 -6.19 0.95
C LEU A 279 -4.92 -6.99 2.03
N ALA A 280 -4.60 -6.74 3.29
CA ALA A 280 -5.24 -7.46 4.36
C ALA A 280 -5.77 -6.52 5.44
N ILE A 281 -6.89 -6.90 6.04
CA ILE A 281 -7.42 -6.25 7.22
C ILE A 281 -7.63 -7.28 8.32
N TYR A 282 -7.42 -6.84 9.55
CA TYR A 282 -7.89 -7.53 10.75
C TYR A 282 -9.07 -6.76 11.32
N VAL A 283 -10.12 -7.48 11.70
CA VAL A 283 -11.27 -6.91 12.39
C VAL A 283 -11.66 -7.76 13.60
N GLU A 284 -12.02 -7.09 14.70
CA GLU A 284 -12.58 -7.71 15.88
C GLU A 284 -13.95 -7.13 16.20
N PHE A 285 -14.93 -8.00 16.44
CA PHE A 285 -16.29 -7.64 16.78
C PHE A 285 -16.60 -7.93 18.26
N ASN A 286 -17.38 -7.08 18.87
CA ASN A 286 -17.95 -7.34 20.18
C ASN A 286 -19.03 -8.44 20.07
N ALA A 287 -18.71 -9.65 20.51
CA ALA A 287 -19.60 -10.80 20.44
C ALA A 287 -20.92 -10.61 21.22
N GLN A 288 -20.95 -9.71 22.21
CA GLN A 288 -22.16 -9.41 22.99
C GLN A 288 -23.11 -8.46 22.25
N SER A 289 -22.58 -7.67 21.30
CA SER A 289 -23.35 -6.68 20.55
C SER A 289 -24.01 -7.25 19.30
N VAL A 290 -23.66 -8.46 18.88
CA VAL A 290 -24.15 -9.06 17.62
C VAL A 290 -24.63 -10.47 17.85
N ASP A 291 -25.94 -10.68 17.78
CA ASP A 291 -26.48 -12.04 17.70
C ASP A 291 -26.47 -12.54 16.24
N PHE A 292 -25.34 -13.08 15.82
CA PHE A 292 -25.17 -13.62 14.48
C PHE A 292 -26.17 -14.75 14.14
N ARG A 293 -26.72 -15.44 15.15
CA ARG A 293 -27.72 -16.52 14.93
C ARG A 293 -29.00 -15.98 14.31
N ARG A 294 -29.40 -14.75 14.67
CA ARG A 294 -30.58 -14.07 14.10
C ARG A 294 -30.46 -13.84 12.60
N TYR A 295 -29.25 -13.61 12.11
CA TYR A 295 -28.99 -13.28 10.71
C TYR A 295 -28.73 -14.50 9.83
N ARG A 296 -28.38 -15.67 10.43
CA ARG A 296 -28.12 -16.92 9.67
C ARG A 296 -29.34 -17.42 8.89
N LYS A 297 -30.54 -17.18 9.37
CA LYS A 297 -31.79 -17.74 8.81
C LYS A 297 -32.58 -16.75 7.94
N SER A 298 -32.12 -15.54 7.75
CA SER A 298 -32.91 -14.47 7.15
C SER A 298 -32.49 -14.16 5.70
N ALA A 299 -33.45 -13.76 4.86
CA ALA A 299 -33.30 -13.40 3.44
C ALA A 299 -32.43 -12.16 3.19
N LYS A 300 -32.20 -11.77 1.90
CA LYS A 300 -31.36 -10.65 1.43
C LYS A 300 -31.42 -9.35 2.24
N ASN A 301 -32.59 -8.97 2.77
CA ASN A 301 -32.73 -7.76 3.60
C ASN A 301 -31.96 -7.82 4.93
N SER A 302 -31.50 -9.01 5.37
CA SER A 302 -30.67 -9.15 6.56
C SER A 302 -29.21 -8.80 6.31
N THR A 303 -28.72 -8.96 5.08
CA THR A 303 -27.32 -8.65 4.71
C THR A 303 -27.08 -7.14 4.81
N VAL A 304 -28.02 -6.32 4.29
CA VAL A 304 -27.94 -4.85 4.38
C VAL A 304 -27.98 -4.37 5.83
N LYS A 305 -28.91 -4.91 6.63
CA LYS A 305 -29.01 -4.57 8.06
C LYS A 305 -27.77 -5.01 8.84
N LEU A 306 -27.24 -6.19 8.55
CA LEU A 306 -26.02 -6.70 9.17
C LEU A 306 -24.84 -5.83 8.80
N ALA A 307 -24.67 -5.44 7.52
CA ALA A 307 -23.62 -4.54 7.07
C ALA A 307 -23.61 -3.21 7.82
N ALA A 308 -24.80 -2.57 7.90
CA ALA A 308 -24.96 -1.30 8.62
C ALA A 308 -24.60 -1.43 10.11
N MET A 309 -24.97 -2.54 10.73
CA MET A 309 -24.66 -2.82 12.14
C MET A 309 -23.15 -3.09 12.35
N LEU A 310 -22.55 -3.93 11.51
CA LEU A 310 -21.11 -4.28 11.61
C LEU A 310 -20.20 -3.06 11.44
N GLY A 311 -20.62 -2.05 10.66
CA GLY A 311 -19.93 -0.77 10.54
C GLY A 311 -20.04 0.14 11.76
N GLY A 312 -20.84 -0.20 12.77
CA GLY A 312 -21.00 0.58 13.99
C GLY A 312 -19.76 0.50 14.91
N LYS A 313 -19.30 1.65 15.45
CA LYS A 313 -18.13 1.70 16.36
C LYS A 313 -18.30 0.84 17.63
N SER A 314 -19.51 0.63 18.11
CA SER A 314 -19.79 -0.22 19.27
C SER A 314 -19.72 -1.71 18.95
N VAL A 315 -19.77 -2.07 17.68
CA VAL A 315 -19.76 -3.45 17.19
C VAL A 315 -18.38 -3.86 16.69
N CYS A 316 -17.78 -3.08 15.81
CA CYS A 316 -16.38 -3.26 15.38
C CYS A 316 -15.48 -2.57 16.40
N THR A 317 -14.85 -3.35 17.27
CA THR A 317 -14.01 -2.85 18.37
C THR A 317 -12.56 -2.64 17.94
N GLU A 318 -12.11 -3.32 16.90
CA GLU A 318 -10.77 -3.19 16.37
C GLU A 318 -10.80 -3.31 14.84
N TYR A 319 -10.05 -2.43 14.18
CA TYR A 319 -9.83 -2.44 12.74
C TYR A 319 -8.38 -2.06 12.46
N GLN A 320 -7.65 -2.95 11.81
CA GLN A 320 -6.25 -2.75 11.47
C GLN A 320 -6.02 -3.09 9.99
N ARG A 321 -5.22 -2.27 9.33
CA ARG A 321 -4.70 -2.56 7.99
C ARG A 321 -3.39 -3.33 8.14
N LEU A 322 -3.28 -4.46 7.45
CA LEU A 322 -2.13 -5.33 7.50
C LEU A 322 -1.37 -5.27 6.17
N GLY A 323 -0.06 -5.15 6.25
CA GLY A 323 0.83 -5.29 5.11
C GLY A 323 1.09 -6.77 4.83
N VAL A 324 0.76 -7.24 3.65
CA VAL A 324 0.95 -8.64 3.29
C VAL A 324 2.33 -8.83 2.66
N ILE A 325 3.13 -9.67 3.31
CA ILE A 325 4.41 -10.14 2.77
C ILE A 325 4.20 -11.59 2.31
N ARG A 326 4.24 -11.80 1.00
CA ARG A 326 4.22 -13.15 0.44
C ARG A 326 5.57 -13.80 0.67
N ALA A 327 5.57 -14.86 1.46
CA ALA A 327 6.75 -15.65 1.82
C ALA A 327 6.64 -17.11 1.35
N ASP A 328 5.71 -17.39 0.42
CA ASP A 328 5.61 -18.68 -0.24
C ASP A 328 6.77 -18.90 -1.22
N ILE A 329 7.19 -20.15 -1.36
CA ILE A 329 8.34 -20.54 -2.19
C ILE A 329 8.13 -20.10 -3.65
N ALA A 330 6.92 -20.22 -4.19
CA ALA A 330 6.63 -19.84 -5.56
C ALA A 330 6.87 -18.33 -5.78
N THR A 331 6.43 -17.49 -4.85
CA THR A 331 6.64 -16.05 -4.90
C THR A 331 8.12 -15.67 -4.73
N LEU A 332 8.82 -16.31 -3.79
CA LEU A 332 10.26 -16.08 -3.60
C LEU A 332 11.05 -16.44 -4.86
N LEU A 333 10.69 -17.53 -5.53
CA LEU A 333 11.30 -17.97 -6.77
C LEU A 333 10.88 -17.13 -7.97
N SER A 334 9.66 -16.58 -8.00
CA SER A 334 9.11 -15.80 -9.11
C SER A 334 9.66 -14.37 -9.20
N ARG A 335 10.31 -13.85 -8.17
CA ARG A 335 10.92 -12.50 -8.19
C ARG A 335 11.82 -12.28 -9.40
N ASN A 336 12.44 -13.35 -9.90
CA ASN A 336 13.33 -13.30 -11.07
C ASN A 336 12.63 -13.60 -12.41
N THR A 337 11.40 -14.13 -12.41
CA THR A 337 10.69 -14.54 -13.63
C THR A 337 9.83 -13.44 -14.24
N ARG A 338 9.60 -12.33 -13.54
CA ARG A 338 8.82 -11.17 -14.06
C ARG A 338 9.51 -10.45 -15.23
N ARG A 339 10.81 -10.59 -15.40
CA ARG A 339 11.53 -10.13 -16.60
C ARG A 339 11.37 -11.17 -17.72
N LYS A 340 10.80 -10.78 -18.86
CA LYS A 340 10.77 -11.63 -20.07
C LYS A 340 12.21 -12.13 -20.35
N GLY A 341 12.40 -13.44 -20.30
CA GLY A 341 13.72 -14.07 -20.50
C GLY A 341 14.50 -14.43 -19.22
N ALA A 342 13.96 -14.15 -18.02
CA ALA A 342 14.61 -14.60 -16.79
C ALA A 342 14.56 -16.14 -16.67
N VAL A 343 15.71 -16.76 -16.52
CA VAL A 343 15.84 -18.19 -16.31
C VAL A 343 15.63 -18.49 -14.83
N SER A 344 14.71 -19.41 -14.51
CA SER A 344 14.56 -19.87 -13.14
C SER A 344 15.85 -20.54 -12.65
N LEU A 345 16.37 -20.07 -11.52
CA LEU A 345 17.56 -20.66 -10.89
C LEU A 345 17.23 -21.96 -10.13
N SER A 346 15.95 -22.21 -9.83
CA SER A 346 15.52 -23.39 -9.08
C SER A 346 15.82 -24.73 -9.76
N THR A 347 16.00 -24.73 -11.09
CA THR A 347 16.37 -25.92 -11.88
C THR A 347 17.85 -26.01 -12.17
N LYS A 348 18.66 -25.04 -11.72
CA LYS A 348 20.09 -24.98 -12.00
C LYS A 348 20.89 -25.53 -10.82
N ARG A 349 21.89 -26.33 -11.13
CA ARG A 349 22.93 -26.69 -10.16
C ARG A 349 24.06 -25.68 -10.29
N ILE A 350 24.36 -24.98 -9.20
CA ILE A 350 25.35 -23.91 -9.18
C ILE A 350 26.48 -24.35 -8.23
N ALA A 351 27.68 -24.45 -8.74
CA ALA A 351 28.87 -24.62 -7.93
C ALA A 351 29.50 -23.26 -7.67
N LEU A 352 29.66 -22.91 -6.39
CA LEU A 352 30.35 -21.68 -5.97
C LEU A 352 31.72 -22.06 -5.47
N ILE A 353 32.78 -21.59 -6.17
CA ILE A 353 34.18 -21.85 -5.82
C ILE A 353 34.70 -20.61 -5.10
N GLY A 354 35.00 -20.76 -3.81
CA GLY A 354 35.47 -19.69 -2.94
C GLY A 354 34.37 -19.00 -2.14
N CYS A 355 34.48 -19.07 -0.82
CA CYS A 355 33.53 -18.48 0.14
C CYS A 355 34.11 -17.26 0.87
N GLY A 356 35.00 -16.50 0.23
CA GLY A 356 35.43 -15.20 0.74
C GLY A 356 34.28 -14.17 0.72
N THR A 357 34.57 -12.90 1.01
CA THR A 357 33.56 -11.84 1.13
C THR A 357 32.63 -11.78 -0.08
N ILE A 358 33.17 -11.86 -1.29
CA ILE A 358 32.38 -11.83 -2.54
C ILE A 358 31.59 -13.13 -2.73
N GLY A 359 32.25 -14.28 -2.52
CA GLY A 359 31.60 -15.59 -2.68
C GLY A 359 30.50 -15.85 -1.67
N GLY A 360 30.68 -15.43 -0.40
CA GLY A 360 29.64 -15.49 0.63
C GLY A 360 28.43 -14.63 0.29
N TYR A 361 28.67 -13.40 -0.19
CA TYR A 361 27.59 -12.51 -0.63
C TYR A 361 26.83 -13.06 -1.86
N LEU A 362 27.58 -13.64 -2.82
CA LEU A 362 26.98 -14.28 -4.00
C LEU A 362 26.16 -15.51 -3.61
N ALA A 363 26.63 -16.35 -2.66
CA ALA A 363 25.88 -17.48 -2.14
C ALA A 363 24.56 -17.05 -1.53
N GLU A 364 24.58 -15.99 -0.71
CA GLU A 364 23.36 -15.42 -0.12
C GLU A 364 22.40 -14.92 -1.20
N LEU A 365 22.88 -14.20 -2.21
CA LEU A 365 22.06 -13.74 -3.32
C LEU A 365 21.47 -14.90 -4.11
N LEU A 366 22.23 -15.94 -4.38
CA LEU A 366 21.75 -17.14 -5.10
C LEU A 366 20.66 -17.85 -4.31
N LEU A 367 20.84 -18.05 -3.00
CA LEU A 367 19.84 -18.66 -2.13
C LEU A 367 18.57 -17.81 -2.04
N ARG A 368 18.69 -16.49 -1.90
CA ARG A 368 17.56 -15.55 -1.91
C ARG A 368 16.78 -15.56 -3.24
N ASN A 369 17.42 -15.94 -4.31
CA ASN A 369 16.84 -16.05 -5.65
C ASN A 369 16.46 -17.49 -6.04
N GLY A 370 16.44 -18.43 -5.09
CA GLY A 370 15.91 -19.75 -5.26
C GLY A 370 16.86 -20.77 -5.90
N ALA A 371 18.18 -20.52 -5.88
CA ALA A 371 19.15 -21.57 -6.14
C ALA A 371 19.18 -22.53 -4.94
N GLY A 372 18.95 -23.81 -5.19
CA GLY A 372 19.00 -24.86 -4.19
C GLY A 372 20.30 -25.63 -4.24
#